data_5cbb577321443bc387089fbb16349a72
#
_entry.id   5cbb577321443bc387089fbb16349a72
#
_cell.length_a   1.000
_cell.length_b   1.000
_cell.length_c   1.000
_cell.angle_alpha   90.00
_cell.angle_beta   90.00
_cell.angle_gamma   90.00
#
_symmetry.space_group_name_H-M   'P 1'
#
loop_
_entity.id
_entity.type
_entity.pdbx_description
1 polymer ?
#
loop_
_entity_poly.entity_id
_entity_poly.type
_entity_poly.pdbx_seq_one_letter_code
_entity_poly.pdbx_strand_id
1 'polypeptide(L)'
;MVPRAAGDKLYFEDVEVGVVLETPGITLTATHVALYGGLTDIRQSDPGAVPDLLPLCLSSGLGWRVPQPPLVVLAFMGFEWKFLRAARVGDTIHCRSRSVAKRMLKEGGVVIEERSVLNQRDELVQQGKLTLLVAKKPAEDRPPSSAIRS
;
A
#
# COMPACT_ATOMS: atom_id res chain seq x y z
N MET A 1 6.44 6.69 18.21
CA MET A 1 5.46 5.75 17.63
C MET A 1 4.22 5.79 18.51
N VAL A 2 3.13 6.41 18.06
CA VAL A 2 1.86 6.40 18.80
C VAL A 2 1.32 4.98 18.75
N PRO A 3 1.02 4.31 19.88
CA PRO A 3 0.40 3.00 19.86
C PRO A 3 -0.97 3.13 19.17
N ARG A 4 -1.20 2.36 18.13
CA ARG A 4 -2.55 2.21 17.59
C ARG A 4 -3.44 1.63 18.67
N ALA A 5 -4.57 2.28 18.96
CA ALA A 5 -5.58 1.69 19.84
C ALA A 5 -6.00 0.33 19.24
N ALA A 6 -5.90 -0.72 20.03
CA ALA A 6 -6.35 -2.05 19.62
C ALA A 6 -7.89 -1.99 19.51
N GLY A 7 -8.40 -1.83 18.28
CA GLY A 7 -9.84 -1.77 18.04
C GLY A 7 -10.26 -0.98 16.81
N ASP A 8 -9.50 0.04 16.44
CA ASP A 8 -9.87 0.86 15.30
C ASP A 8 -9.46 0.20 13.98
N LYS A 9 -10.43 -0.01 13.12
CA LYS A 9 -10.25 -0.57 11.76
C LYS A 9 -11.04 0.27 10.78
N LEU A 10 -10.52 0.38 9.55
CA LEU A 10 -11.25 0.99 8.45
C LEU A 10 -11.87 -0.08 7.57
N TYR A 11 -13.08 0.17 7.15
CA TYR A 11 -13.87 -0.69 6.26
C TYR A 11 -14.11 0.01 4.92
N PHE A 12 -14.76 -0.69 4.02
CA PHE A 12 -15.06 -0.16 2.68
C PHE A 12 -15.80 1.19 2.73
N GLU A 13 -16.74 1.35 3.66
CA GLU A 13 -17.52 2.58 3.83
C GLU A 13 -16.63 3.77 4.22
N ASP A 14 -15.56 3.52 4.97
CA ASP A 14 -14.63 4.55 5.46
C ASP A 14 -13.60 5.00 4.41
N VAL A 15 -13.52 4.31 3.27
CA VAL A 15 -12.56 4.66 2.22
C VAL A 15 -12.99 5.96 1.53
N GLU A 16 -12.15 6.97 1.62
CA GLU A 16 -12.32 8.24 0.93
C GLU A 16 -11.49 8.28 -0.36
N VAL A 17 -12.18 8.47 -1.49
CA VAL A 17 -11.52 8.59 -2.81
C VAL A 17 -10.82 9.95 -2.91
N GLY A 18 -9.57 9.95 -3.38
CA GLY A 18 -8.78 11.15 -3.62
C GLY A 18 -7.90 11.61 -2.46
N VAL A 19 -8.12 11.09 -1.25
CA VAL A 19 -7.27 11.42 -0.10
C VAL A 19 -5.89 10.81 -0.27
N VAL A 20 -4.86 11.63 -0.19
CA VAL A 20 -3.45 11.21 -0.31
C VAL A 20 -2.91 10.85 1.06
N LEU A 21 -2.31 9.66 1.14
CA LEU A 21 -1.59 9.18 2.30
C LEU A 21 -0.11 9.09 1.95
N GLU A 22 0.73 9.49 2.89
CA GLU A 22 2.18 9.42 2.74
C GLU A 22 2.79 8.59 3.85
N THR A 23 3.69 7.68 3.50
CA THR A 23 4.37 6.80 4.45
C THR A 23 5.66 7.44 4.95
N PRO A 24 6.19 7.02 6.12
CA PRO A 24 7.58 7.30 6.44
C PRO A 24 8.52 6.64 5.41
N GLY A 25 9.77 7.10 5.40
CA GLY A 25 10.81 6.56 4.53
C GLY A 25 11.47 5.30 5.09
N ILE A 26 12.07 4.52 4.19
CA ILE A 26 12.99 3.44 4.51
C ILE A 26 14.22 3.54 3.62
N THR A 27 15.41 3.48 4.20
CA THR A 27 16.67 3.45 3.44
C THR A 27 16.95 2.03 2.97
N LEU A 28 17.19 1.88 1.68
CA LEU A 28 17.56 0.60 1.06
C LEU A 28 19.00 0.27 1.42
N THR A 29 19.21 -0.90 2.00
CA THR A 29 20.52 -1.37 2.45
C THR A 29 20.96 -2.63 1.73
N ALA A 30 22.27 -2.93 1.79
CA ALA A 30 22.80 -4.19 1.29
C ALA A 30 22.16 -5.40 2.00
N THR A 31 21.77 -5.26 3.26
CA THR A 31 21.05 -6.32 4.01
C THR A 31 19.68 -6.61 3.40
N HIS A 32 18.93 -5.60 2.99
CA HIS A 32 17.64 -5.81 2.29
C HIS A 32 17.83 -6.59 1.00
N VAL A 33 18.86 -6.26 0.22
CA VAL A 33 19.18 -6.96 -1.04
C VAL A 33 19.60 -8.40 -0.77
N ALA A 34 20.41 -8.63 0.26
CA ALA A 34 20.84 -9.99 0.65
C ALA A 34 19.67 -10.87 1.09
N LEU A 35 18.74 -10.33 1.89
CA LEU A 35 17.53 -11.04 2.30
C LEU A 35 16.64 -11.38 1.10
N TYR A 36 16.44 -10.46 0.19
CA TYR A 36 15.70 -10.69 -1.05
C TYR A 36 16.36 -11.79 -1.89
N GLY A 37 17.70 -11.74 -2.04
CA GLY A 37 18.47 -12.78 -2.72
C GLY A 37 18.35 -14.15 -2.06
N GLY A 38 18.30 -14.21 -0.73
CA GLY A 38 18.10 -15.45 0.02
C GLY A 38 16.71 -16.06 -0.20
N LEU A 39 15.68 -15.23 -0.45
CA LEU A 39 14.33 -15.70 -0.72
C LEU A 39 14.09 -16.09 -2.18
N THR A 40 14.76 -15.45 -3.12
CA THR A 40 14.45 -15.56 -4.55
C THR A 40 15.55 -16.21 -5.39
N ASP A 41 16.73 -16.38 -4.80
CA ASP A 41 17.98 -16.74 -5.48
C ASP A 41 18.43 -15.76 -6.58
N ILE A 42 17.81 -14.58 -6.63
CA ILE A 42 18.21 -13.49 -7.54
C ILE A 42 19.42 -12.79 -6.94
N ARG A 43 20.53 -12.84 -7.67
CA ARG A 43 21.81 -12.24 -7.27
C ARG A 43 22.12 -11.05 -8.17
N GLN A 44 22.54 -9.96 -7.56
CA GLN A 44 23.01 -8.78 -8.26
C GLN A 44 24.51 -8.86 -8.48
N SER A 45 24.97 -8.62 -9.71
CA SER A 45 26.39 -8.49 -10.03
C SER A 45 26.98 -7.17 -9.56
N ASP A 46 26.18 -6.12 -9.55
CA ASP A 46 26.52 -4.79 -9.01
C ASP A 46 26.13 -4.71 -7.53
N PRO A 47 27.06 -4.48 -6.57
CA PRO A 47 26.75 -4.41 -5.14
C PRO A 47 25.78 -3.28 -4.76
N GLY A 48 25.69 -2.25 -5.58
CA GLY A 48 24.78 -1.12 -5.35
C GLY A 48 23.40 -1.31 -6.02
N ALA A 49 23.20 -2.35 -6.81
CA ALA A 49 21.93 -2.58 -7.49
C ALA A 49 20.87 -3.11 -6.52
N VAL A 50 19.64 -2.65 -6.73
CA VAL A 50 18.46 -3.10 -5.99
C VAL A 50 17.55 -3.86 -6.96
N PRO A 51 17.12 -5.09 -6.64
CA PRO A 51 16.15 -5.82 -7.46
C PRO A 51 14.86 -5.01 -7.65
N ASP A 52 14.30 -5.00 -8.86
CA ASP A 52 13.16 -4.16 -9.21
C ASP A 52 11.93 -4.39 -8.33
N LEU A 53 11.68 -5.62 -7.89
CA LEU A 53 10.53 -5.95 -7.06
C LEU A 53 10.74 -5.63 -5.56
N LEU A 54 11.96 -5.39 -5.12
CA LEU A 54 12.23 -5.12 -3.70
C LEU A 54 11.58 -3.82 -3.21
N PRO A 55 11.63 -2.67 -3.92
CA PRO A 55 10.89 -1.49 -3.52
C PRO A 55 9.37 -1.71 -3.43
N LEU A 56 8.80 -2.49 -4.34
CA LEU A 56 7.38 -2.86 -4.28
C LEU A 56 7.06 -3.67 -3.00
N CYS A 57 7.88 -4.67 -2.68
CA CYS A 57 7.74 -5.44 -1.44
C CYS A 57 7.78 -4.54 -0.20
N LEU A 58 8.76 -3.65 -0.11
CA LEU A 58 8.91 -2.73 1.01
C LEU A 58 7.75 -1.74 1.10
N SER A 59 7.22 -1.30 -0.04
CA SER A 59 6.08 -0.40 -0.09
C SER A 59 4.83 -0.98 0.58
N SER A 60 4.64 -2.29 0.50
CA SER A 60 3.52 -2.96 1.15
C SER A 60 3.62 -2.87 2.68
N GLY A 61 4.81 -3.00 3.24
CA GLY A 61 5.08 -2.83 4.67
C GLY A 61 4.97 -1.38 5.14
N LEU A 62 5.41 -0.43 4.33
CA LEU A 62 5.33 0.99 4.66
C LEU A 62 3.89 1.48 4.82
N GLY A 63 2.94 0.93 4.08
CA GLY A 63 1.52 1.25 4.21
C GLY A 63 0.95 1.00 5.60
N TRP A 64 1.55 0.10 6.39
CA TRP A 64 1.16 -0.15 7.78
C TRP A 64 1.70 0.89 8.78
N ARG A 65 2.59 1.76 8.35
CA ARG A 65 3.24 2.78 9.20
C ARG A 65 2.62 4.16 9.07
N VAL A 66 1.56 4.31 8.29
CA VAL A 66 0.79 5.56 8.23
C VAL A 66 0.01 5.76 9.54
N PRO A 67 -0.19 7.00 9.99
CA PRO A 67 -0.86 7.28 11.25
C PRO A 67 -2.40 7.22 11.12
N GLN A 68 -2.91 6.11 10.64
CA GLN A 68 -4.34 5.83 10.53
C GLN A 68 -4.63 4.36 10.85
N PRO A 69 -5.86 4.02 11.23
CA PRO A 69 -6.25 2.63 11.42
C PRO A 69 -6.07 1.79 10.15
N PRO A 70 -5.74 0.50 10.25
CA PRO A 70 -5.57 -0.37 9.09
C PRO A 70 -6.91 -0.64 8.40
N LEU A 71 -6.87 -0.63 7.08
CA LEU A 71 -7.98 -1.07 6.24
C LEU A 71 -8.13 -2.60 6.33
N VAL A 72 -9.37 -3.09 6.50
CA VAL A 72 -9.64 -4.53 6.53
C VAL A 72 -9.68 -5.08 5.11
N VAL A 73 -8.51 -5.45 4.60
CA VAL A 73 -8.35 -6.07 3.28
C VAL A 73 -8.63 -7.56 3.39
N LEU A 74 -9.62 -8.06 2.62
CA LEU A 74 -9.97 -9.46 2.54
C LEU A 74 -9.11 -10.21 1.53
N ALA A 75 -8.80 -9.56 0.42
CA ALA A 75 -7.97 -10.13 -0.63
C ALA A 75 -7.23 -9.05 -1.43
N PHE A 76 -6.02 -9.39 -1.82
CA PHE A 76 -5.27 -8.67 -2.83
C PHE A 76 -5.62 -9.28 -4.19
N MET A 77 -6.38 -8.55 -5.01
CA MET A 77 -6.95 -9.09 -6.24
C MET A 77 -6.02 -9.01 -7.44
N GLY A 78 -5.10 -8.05 -7.42
CA GLY A 78 -4.13 -7.86 -8.48
C GLY A 78 -3.51 -6.48 -8.47
N PHE A 79 -2.58 -6.28 -9.39
CA PHE A 79 -1.92 -4.97 -9.56
C PHE A 79 -1.43 -4.79 -10.98
N GLU A 80 -1.31 -3.52 -11.38
CA GLU A 80 -0.55 -3.08 -12.54
C GLU A 80 0.60 -2.23 -12.02
N TRP A 81 1.82 -2.45 -12.54
CA TRP A 81 2.99 -1.79 -11.99
C TRP A 81 3.96 -1.36 -13.07
N LYS A 82 4.59 -0.20 -12.88
CA LYS A 82 5.58 0.37 -13.79
C LYS A 82 6.87 0.65 -13.02
N PHE A 83 7.98 0.23 -13.60
CA PHE A 83 9.34 0.49 -13.12
C PHE A 83 9.91 1.64 -13.95
N LEU A 84 10.10 2.79 -13.33
CA LEU A 84 10.42 4.04 -14.02
C LEU A 84 11.87 4.47 -13.86
N ARG A 85 12.47 4.15 -12.70
CA ARG A 85 13.84 4.49 -12.35
C ARG A 85 14.42 3.39 -11.47
N ALA A 86 15.67 3.01 -11.74
CA ALA A 86 16.38 2.06 -10.88
C ALA A 86 16.63 2.67 -9.49
N ALA A 87 16.33 1.90 -8.45
CA ALA A 87 16.72 2.23 -7.09
C ALA A 87 18.14 1.69 -6.81
N ARG A 88 18.86 2.36 -5.94
CA ARG A 88 20.22 2.00 -5.51
C ARG A 88 20.27 1.78 -4.00
N VAL A 89 21.17 0.92 -3.55
CA VAL A 89 21.54 0.84 -2.13
C VAL A 89 21.97 2.23 -1.64
N GLY A 90 21.41 2.69 -0.53
CA GLY A 90 21.59 4.03 0.00
C GLY A 90 20.44 4.99 -0.33
N ASP A 91 19.61 4.69 -1.31
CA ASP A 91 18.38 5.47 -1.54
C ASP A 91 17.41 5.29 -0.38
N THR A 92 16.70 6.35 -0.04
CA THR A 92 15.59 6.33 0.92
C THR A 92 14.28 6.46 0.14
N ILE A 93 13.45 5.44 0.20
CA ILE A 93 12.16 5.43 -0.48
C ILE A 93 11.02 5.67 0.51
N HIS A 94 9.98 6.32 0.04
CA HIS A 94 8.69 6.45 0.71
C HIS A 94 7.56 6.27 -0.30
N CYS A 95 6.35 6.07 0.17
CA CYS A 95 5.20 5.87 -0.69
C CYS A 95 4.17 6.97 -0.50
N ARG A 96 3.55 7.33 -1.61
CA ARG A 96 2.37 8.19 -1.64
C ARG A 96 1.25 7.41 -2.30
N SER A 97 0.13 7.25 -1.61
CA SER A 97 -0.99 6.47 -2.11
C SER A 97 -2.30 7.23 -1.99
N ARG A 98 -3.25 6.90 -2.85
CA ARG A 98 -4.63 7.37 -2.78
C ARG A 98 -5.58 6.35 -3.38
N SER A 99 -6.75 6.22 -2.81
CA SER A 99 -7.84 5.48 -3.45
C SER A 99 -8.39 6.31 -4.61
N VAL A 100 -8.42 5.76 -5.81
CA VAL A 100 -8.86 6.46 -7.03
C VAL A 100 -10.27 6.04 -7.46
N ALA A 101 -10.71 4.87 -7.04
CA ALA A 101 -12.06 4.37 -7.28
C ALA A 101 -12.46 3.35 -6.23
N LYS A 102 -13.76 3.26 -5.95
CA LYS A 102 -14.33 2.20 -5.14
C LYS A 102 -15.68 1.74 -5.70
N ARG A 103 -15.96 0.46 -5.59
CA ARG A 103 -17.22 -0.14 -6.03
C ARG A 103 -17.72 -1.18 -5.02
N MET A 104 -18.95 -1.02 -4.57
CA MET A 104 -19.59 -1.95 -3.64
C MET A 104 -19.93 -3.26 -4.34
N LEU A 105 -19.68 -4.37 -3.66
CA LEU A 105 -20.12 -5.72 -4.02
C LEU A 105 -21.02 -6.28 -2.91
N LYS A 106 -21.60 -7.46 -3.14
CA LYS A 106 -22.43 -8.14 -2.13
C LYS A 106 -21.62 -8.45 -0.87
N GLU A 107 -20.44 -9.03 -1.02
CA GLU A 107 -19.59 -9.58 0.05
C GLU A 107 -18.42 -8.66 0.44
N GLY A 108 -18.48 -7.37 0.12
CA GLY A 108 -17.39 -6.44 0.39
C GLY A 108 -17.41 -5.28 -0.57
N GLY A 109 -16.26 -4.69 -0.84
CA GLY A 109 -16.11 -3.67 -1.86
C GLY A 109 -14.75 -3.72 -2.52
N VAL A 110 -14.70 -3.43 -3.80
CA VAL A 110 -13.44 -3.27 -4.54
C VAL A 110 -12.95 -1.84 -4.36
N VAL A 111 -11.70 -1.70 -3.96
CA VAL A 111 -10.98 -0.42 -3.89
C VAL A 111 -9.80 -0.48 -4.84
N ILE A 112 -9.66 0.52 -5.68
CA ILE A 112 -8.48 0.72 -6.54
C ILE A 112 -7.63 1.80 -5.90
N GLU A 113 -6.42 1.43 -5.49
CA GLU A 113 -5.41 2.32 -4.93
C GLU A 113 -4.32 2.60 -5.95
N GLU A 114 -4.05 3.86 -6.21
CA GLU A 114 -2.85 4.29 -6.92
C GLU A 114 -1.72 4.51 -5.91
N ARG A 115 -0.56 3.92 -6.18
CA ARG A 115 0.61 4.04 -5.32
C ARG A 115 1.82 4.47 -6.11
N SER A 116 2.54 5.46 -5.60
CA SER A 116 3.81 5.96 -6.11
C SER A 116 4.91 5.69 -5.09
N VAL A 117 6.02 5.16 -5.54
CA VAL A 117 7.25 5.01 -4.75
C VAL A 117 8.23 6.08 -5.20
N LEU A 118 8.66 6.91 -4.27
CA LEU A 118 9.53 8.06 -4.49
C LEU A 118 10.84 7.86 -3.73
N ASN A 119 11.94 8.41 -4.25
CA ASN A 119 13.22 8.43 -3.56
C ASN A 119 13.38 9.69 -2.67
N GLN A 120 14.56 9.87 -2.08
CA GLN A 120 14.88 11.02 -1.20
C GLN A 120 14.88 12.38 -1.91
N ARG A 121 14.85 12.40 -3.24
CA ARG A 121 14.75 13.60 -4.06
C ARG A 121 13.34 13.83 -4.61
N ASP A 122 12.33 13.09 -4.10
CA ASP A 122 10.97 13.07 -4.62
C ASP A 122 10.86 12.67 -6.10
N GLU A 123 11.85 11.95 -6.59
CA GLU A 123 11.79 11.39 -7.93
C GLU A 123 10.99 10.09 -7.93
N LEU A 124 10.11 9.94 -8.92
CA LEU A 124 9.27 8.77 -9.06
C LEU A 124 10.11 7.55 -9.51
N VAL A 125 10.16 6.54 -8.65
CA VAL A 125 10.91 5.30 -8.87
C VAL A 125 10.02 4.23 -9.50
N GLN A 126 8.86 4.02 -8.91
CA GLN A 126 7.87 3.05 -9.38
C GLN A 126 6.47 3.60 -9.14
N GLN A 127 5.51 3.14 -9.91
CA GLN A 127 4.11 3.54 -9.75
C GLN A 127 3.18 2.47 -10.28
N GLY A 128 2.02 2.36 -9.68
CA GLY A 128 1.00 1.47 -10.18
C GLY A 128 -0.33 1.58 -9.46
N LYS A 129 -1.20 0.63 -9.78
CA LYS A 129 -2.53 0.49 -9.18
C LYS A 129 -2.67 -0.87 -8.56
N LEU A 130 -3.21 -0.90 -7.36
CA LEU A 130 -3.53 -2.09 -6.61
C LEU A 130 -5.04 -2.24 -6.58
N THR A 131 -5.54 -3.44 -6.81
CA THR A 131 -6.97 -3.76 -6.68
C THR A 131 -7.16 -4.62 -5.43
N LEU A 132 -7.92 -4.09 -4.48
CA LEU A 132 -8.13 -4.69 -3.17
C LEU A 132 -9.61 -5.03 -2.97
N LEU A 133 -9.89 -6.19 -2.40
CA LEU A 133 -11.20 -6.51 -1.84
C LEU A 133 -11.20 -6.12 -0.35
N VAL A 134 -12.09 -5.23 0.04
CA VAL A 134 -12.17 -4.65 1.38
C VAL A 134 -13.47 -5.06 2.05
N ALA A 135 -13.40 -5.39 3.34
CA ALA A 135 -14.57 -5.76 4.12
C ALA A 135 -15.52 -4.59 4.30
N LYS A 136 -16.81 -4.87 4.32
CA LYS A 136 -17.86 -3.95 4.80
C LYS A 136 -17.88 -3.92 6.32
N LYS A 137 -18.37 -2.82 6.87
CA LYS A 137 -18.67 -2.75 8.31
C LYS A 137 -19.58 -3.90 8.73
N PRO A 138 -19.37 -4.50 9.91
CA PRO A 138 -20.32 -5.43 10.50
C PRO A 138 -21.73 -4.84 10.53
N ALA A 139 -22.75 -5.68 10.47
CA ALA A 139 -24.15 -5.23 10.41
C ALA A 139 -24.56 -4.39 11.64
N GLU A 140 -23.93 -4.65 12.79
CA GLU A 140 -24.16 -3.95 14.05
C GLU A 140 -23.63 -2.50 14.04
N ASP A 141 -22.59 -2.23 13.24
CA ASP A 141 -21.93 -0.93 13.12
C ASP A 141 -22.41 -0.12 11.88
N ARG A 142 -23.39 -0.61 11.14
CA ARG A 142 -23.92 0.11 9.99
C ARG A 142 -24.93 1.14 10.44
N PRO A 143 -24.87 2.39 9.92
CA PRO A 143 -25.95 3.33 10.12
C PRO A 143 -27.26 2.74 9.61
N PRO A 144 -28.39 2.99 10.29
CA PRO A 144 -29.68 2.50 9.83
C PRO A 144 -29.91 2.93 8.37
N SER A 145 -30.24 1.97 7.51
CA SER A 145 -30.62 2.25 6.13
C SER A 145 -31.78 3.24 6.19
N SER A 146 -31.59 4.44 5.65
CA SER A 146 -32.68 5.36 5.44
C SER A 146 -33.63 4.72 4.44
N ALA A 147 -34.65 4.04 4.98
CA ALA A 147 -35.76 3.58 4.19
C ALA A 147 -36.41 4.82 3.58
N ILE A 148 -36.18 5.01 2.29
CA ILE A 148 -36.96 5.95 1.50
C ILE A 148 -38.38 5.40 1.53
N ARG A 149 -39.21 5.94 2.40
CA ARG A 149 -40.66 5.76 2.31
C ARG A 149 -41.10 6.60 1.10
N SER A 150 -41.47 5.92 0.06
CA SER A 150 -42.28 6.46 -1.05
C SER A 150 -43.64 6.86 -0.56
#